data_8ccb7493db8ffc14c323c8adae19a22e
#
_entry.id   8ccb7493db8ffc14c323c8adae19a22e
#
_cell.length_a   1.000
_cell.length_b   1.000
_cell.length_c   1.000
_cell.angle_alpha   90.00
_cell.angle_beta   90.00
_cell.angle_gamma   90.00
#
_symmetry.space_group_name_H-M   'P 1'
#
loop_
_entity.id
_entity.type
_entity.pdbx_description
1 polymer ?
#
loop_
_entity_poly.entity_id
_entity_poly.type
_entity_poly.pdbx_seq_one_letter_code
_entity_poly.pdbx_strand_id
1 'polypeptide(L)'
;MSCTLTIAAAVAALPTQADTLVGARLQERVNAALGVMSFALTPDVTTGSLSLNNAPTENPDLAMTTLGGGATMSQEVPIYLEGTAGYSRYDPTFVATDGETEKRIPTKWNSLSLTGGIGWDFPVIPDLKFRPVFNFSLGRVASDAKIAGSIVQHKKGDEVDFLENGTLEVYGLGGSLVLDYERYRAENEIDVELRYSNIQLQSYGDTFAAVQGSSDAQSINLWSRWRAPTSFTLLDRPVRYVLEAVHTEYLGDMRGALGFDALNSLGIGLELDSSKYDIFITRTRLVFRYQFGDHVEGTSVGFAVSF
;
A
#
# COMPACT_ATOMS: atom_id res chain seq x y z
N MET A 1 52.08 -12.06 51.40
CA MET A 1 50.71 -11.82 50.92
C MET A 1 50.78 -11.67 49.40
N SER A 2 50.53 -12.77 48.67
CA SER A 2 50.54 -12.77 47.21
C SER A 2 49.08 -12.67 46.73
N CYS A 3 48.77 -11.61 46.01
CA CYS A 3 47.45 -11.40 45.42
C CYS A 3 47.48 -11.94 44.00
N THR A 4 46.76 -13.03 43.74
CA THR A 4 46.61 -13.65 42.41
C THR A 4 45.39 -13.00 41.75
N LEU A 5 45.63 -12.27 40.66
CA LEU A 5 44.56 -11.65 39.84
C LEU A 5 44.13 -12.68 38.78
N THR A 6 42.90 -13.20 38.90
CA THR A 6 42.30 -14.09 37.93
C THR A 6 41.57 -13.23 36.89
N ILE A 7 42.11 -13.18 35.64
CA ILE A 7 41.42 -12.54 34.50
C ILE A 7 40.51 -13.60 33.89
N ALA A 8 39.21 -13.41 34.03
CA ALA A 8 38.20 -14.17 33.30
C ALA A 8 38.06 -13.61 31.91
N ALA A 9 38.58 -14.33 30.89
CA ALA A 9 38.34 -14.01 29.50
C ALA A 9 36.92 -14.44 29.14
N ALA A 10 36.05 -13.48 28.85
CA ALA A 10 34.75 -13.73 28.24
C ALA A 10 34.98 -14.08 26.78
N VAL A 11 34.83 -15.34 26.40
CA VAL A 11 34.78 -15.78 25.00
C VAL A 11 33.42 -15.39 24.45
N ALA A 12 33.35 -14.28 23.72
CA ALA A 12 32.20 -13.97 22.89
C ALA A 12 32.13 -15.01 21.76
N ALA A 13 31.11 -15.84 21.75
CA ALA A 13 30.86 -16.77 20.67
C ALA A 13 30.56 -15.95 19.39
N LEU A 14 31.42 -16.07 18.38
CA LEU A 14 31.14 -15.50 17.06
C LEU A 14 29.98 -16.29 16.43
N PRO A 15 29.01 -15.62 15.80
CA PRO A 15 27.92 -16.31 15.11
C PRO A 15 28.48 -17.25 14.05
N THR A 16 27.90 -18.44 13.94
CA THR A 16 28.30 -19.42 12.93
C THR A 16 27.88 -18.94 11.53
N GLN A 17 28.58 -19.39 10.47
CA GLN A 17 28.21 -19.05 9.08
C GLN A 17 26.76 -19.43 8.75
N ALA A 18 26.24 -20.48 9.37
CA ALA A 18 24.84 -20.91 9.23
C ALA A 18 23.84 -19.89 9.82
N ASP A 19 24.13 -19.35 11.01
CA ASP A 19 23.28 -18.35 11.67
C ASP A 19 23.22 -17.03 10.86
N THR A 20 24.32 -16.63 10.22
CA THR A 20 24.36 -15.45 9.37
C THR A 20 23.57 -15.62 8.07
N LEU A 21 23.58 -16.82 7.47
CA LEU A 21 22.80 -17.12 6.28
C LEU A 21 21.29 -17.20 6.55
N VAL A 22 20.90 -17.77 7.68
CA VAL A 22 19.49 -17.82 8.11
C VAL A 22 18.98 -16.40 8.40
N GLY A 23 19.75 -15.59 9.12
CA GLY A 23 19.42 -14.20 9.40
C GLY A 23 19.27 -13.34 8.13
N ALA A 24 20.18 -13.51 7.14
CA ALA A 24 20.11 -12.78 5.88
C ALA A 24 18.85 -13.15 5.06
N ARG A 25 18.48 -14.42 4.99
CA ARG A 25 17.25 -14.88 4.31
C ARG A 25 15.98 -14.40 5.02
N LEU A 26 16.00 -14.33 6.33
CA LEU A 26 14.88 -13.81 7.11
C LEU A 26 14.68 -12.31 6.88
N GLN A 27 15.78 -11.54 6.86
CA GLN A 27 15.76 -10.10 6.57
C GLN A 27 15.21 -9.81 5.18
N GLU A 28 15.62 -10.59 4.17
CA GLU A 28 15.12 -10.48 2.80
C GLU A 28 13.60 -10.70 2.73
N ARG A 29 13.07 -11.67 3.48
CA ARG A 29 11.62 -11.91 3.56
C ARG A 29 10.86 -10.80 4.26
N VAL A 30 11.42 -10.23 5.33
CA VAL A 30 10.83 -9.09 6.04
C VAL A 30 10.75 -7.89 5.11
N ASN A 31 11.84 -7.60 4.38
CA ASN A 31 11.88 -6.50 3.43
C ASN A 31 10.89 -6.71 2.28
N ALA A 32 10.72 -7.95 1.79
CA ALA A 32 9.71 -8.27 0.79
C ALA A 32 8.27 -8.04 1.32
N ALA A 33 7.99 -8.43 2.58
CA ALA A 33 6.70 -8.16 3.21
C ALA A 33 6.44 -6.66 3.38
N LEU A 34 7.44 -5.90 3.78
CA LEU A 34 7.36 -4.44 3.88
C LEU A 34 7.17 -3.80 2.50
N GLY A 35 7.86 -4.28 1.48
CA GLY A 35 7.68 -3.86 0.10
C GLY A 35 6.24 -4.04 -0.37
N VAL A 36 5.66 -5.23 -0.18
CA VAL A 36 4.24 -5.49 -0.52
C VAL A 36 3.29 -4.59 0.27
N MET A 37 3.55 -4.41 1.57
CA MET A 37 2.73 -3.54 2.43
C MET A 37 2.78 -2.08 1.98
N SER A 38 3.90 -1.63 1.42
CA SER A 38 4.08 -0.28 0.90
C SER A 38 3.01 0.10 -0.14
N PHE A 39 2.57 -0.86 -0.96
CA PHE A 39 1.50 -0.63 -1.94
C PHE A 39 0.15 -0.32 -1.27
N ALA A 40 -0.14 -0.94 -0.13
CA ALA A 40 -1.37 -0.68 0.62
C ALA A 40 -1.31 0.60 1.46
N LEU A 41 -0.13 1.10 1.76
CA LEU A 41 0.10 2.31 2.55
C LEU A 41 0.16 3.58 1.71
N THR A 42 0.46 3.46 0.42
CA THR A 42 0.53 4.63 -0.47
C THR A 42 -0.89 5.21 -0.63
N PRO A 43 -1.09 6.49 -0.29
CA PRO A 43 -2.42 7.11 -0.43
C PRO A 43 -2.88 7.06 -1.88
N ASP A 44 -4.03 6.47 -2.11
CA ASP A 44 -4.74 6.51 -3.38
C ASP A 44 -6.03 7.33 -3.18
N VAL A 45 -6.31 8.24 -4.08
CA VAL A 45 -7.54 9.05 -4.06
C VAL A 45 -8.81 8.24 -4.34
N THR A 46 -8.65 6.94 -4.60
CA THR A 46 -9.77 6.06 -4.96
C THR A 46 -9.88 4.89 -4.00
N THR A 47 -11.06 4.70 -3.47
CA THR A 47 -11.44 3.46 -2.81
C THR A 47 -11.64 2.38 -3.85
N GLY A 48 -11.03 1.22 -3.67
CA GLY A 48 -11.15 0.17 -4.65
C GLY A 48 -10.73 -1.20 -4.15
N SER A 49 -11.13 -2.21 -4.90
CA SER A 49 -10.66 -3.57 -4.77
C SER A 49 -9.80 -3.88 -5.98
N LEU A 50 -8.55 -4.22 -5.75
CA LEU A 50 -7.55 -4.54 -6.76
C LEU A 50 -7.22 -6.04 -6.67
N SER A 51 -7.22 -6.72 -7.80
CA SER A 51 -6.70 -8.08 -7.93
C SER A 51 -5.68 -8.09 -9.05
N LEU A 52 -4.44 -8.40 -8.72
CA LEU A 52 -3.34 -8.56 -9.66
C LEU A 52 -2.99 -10.04 -9.80
N ASN A 53 -2.94 -10.52 -11.02
CA ASN A 53 -2.50 -11.87 -11.37
C ASN A 53 -1.23 -11.76 -12.19
N ASN A 54 -0.24 -12.57 -11.84
CA ASN A 54 1.05 -12.60 -12.52
C ASN A 54 1.24 -13.98 -13.16
N ALA A 55 0.46 -14.23 -14.22
CA ALA A 55 0.27 -15.55 -14.81
C ALA A 55 1.50 -16.20 -15.48
N PRO A 56 2.48 -15.48 -16.07
CA PRO A 56 3.60 -16.12 -16.77
C PRO A 56 4.83 -16.38 -15.90
N THR A 57 4.94 -15.72 -14.77
CA THR A 57 6.06 -15.87 -13.83
C THR A 57 5.50 -16.45 -12.55
N GLU A 58 6.23 -17.29 -11.84
CA GLU A 58 5.85 -17.88 -10.54
C GLU A 58 5.62 -16.80 -9.44
N ASN A 59 5.24 -15.59 -9.83
CA ASN A 59 4.96 -14.48 -8.95
C ASN A 59 3.56 -14.59 -8.34
N PRO A 60 3.45 -14.25 -7.06
CA PRO A 60 2.26 -14.49 -6.27
C PRO A 60 1.11 -13.54 -6.63
N ASP A 61 -0.10 -14.06 -6.48
CA ASP A 61 -1.31 -13.26 -6.58
C ASP A 61 -1.39 -12.25 -5.43
N LEU A 62 -1.66 -11.00 -5.76
CA LEU A 62 -1.95 -9.94 -4.80
C LEU A 62 -3.42 -9.53 -4.93
N ALA A 63 -4.16 -9.68 -3.85
CA ALA A 63 -5.49 -9.08 -3.71
C ALA A 63 -5.42 -7.96 -2.67
N MET A 64 -5.89 -6.77 -3.02
CA MET A 64 -5.89 -5.61 -2.16
C MET A 64 -7.23 -4.89 -2.20
N THR A 65 -7.68 -4.43 -1.06
CA THR A 65 -8.85 -3.55 -0.93
C THR A 65 -8.44 -2.32 -0.16
N THR A 66 -8.69 -1.15 -0.71
CA THR A 66 -8.41 0.13 -0.07
C THR A 66 -9.68 0.96 0.08
N LEU A 67 -9.76 1.68 1.17
CA LEU A 67 -10.76 2.70 1.44
C LEU A 67 -9.99 3.98 1.75
N GLY A 68 -10.10 4.97 0.89
CA GLY A 68 -9.35 6.20 1.05
C GLY A 68 -10.09 7.42 0.54
N GLY A 69 -9.57 8.57 0.89
CA GLY A 69 -10.06 9.85 0.41
C GLY A 69 -9.33 11.00 1.06
N GLY A 70 -9.54 12.17 0.49
CA GLY A 70 -8.98 13.42 1.00
C GLY A 70 -9.90 14.58 0.67
N ALA A 71 -9.81 15.63 1.48
CA ALA A 71 -10.55 16.87 1.27
C ALA A 71 -9.79 18.07 1.83
N THR A 72 -9.95 19.21 1.17
CA THR A 72 -9.50 20.50 1.68
C THR A 72 -10.62 21.13 2.52
N MET A 73 -10.31 21.60 3.71
CA MET A 73 -11.32 22.09 4.66
C MET A 73 -12.12 23.27 4.10
N SER A 74 -11.44 24.29 3.56
CA SER A 74 -12.10 25.42 2.89
C SER A 74 -11.07 26.23 2.09
N GLN A 75 -11.55 27.19 1.29
CA GLN A 75 -10.66 28.15 0.60
C GLN A 75 -9.98 29.13 1.56
N GLU A 76 -10.61 29.44 2.69
CA GLU A 76 -10.04 30.35 3.70
C GLU A 76 -9.02 29.62 4.60
N VAL A 77 -9.25 28.33 4.83
CA VAL A 77 -8.37 27.47 5.60
C VAL A 77 -7.99 26.29 4.71
N PRO A 78 -6.98 26.43 3.83
CA PRO A 78 -6.65 25.48 2.81
C PRO A 78 -5.83 24.29 3.36
N ILE A 79 -6.22 23.78 4.52
CA ILE A 79 -5.69 22.56 5.11
C ILE A 79 -6.33 21.38 4.39
N TYR A 80 -5.47 20.54 3.82
CA TYR A 80 -5.86 19.27 3.23
C TYR A 80 -5.68 18.15 4.23
N LEU A 81 -6.67 17.28 4.32
CA LEU A 81 -6.63 16.06 5.11
C LEU A 81 -6.87 14.87 4.20
N GLU A 82 -6.09 13.83 4.37
CA GLU A 82 -6.30 12.56 3.67
C GLU A 82 -6.20 11.37 4.64
N GLY A 83 -6.85 10.29 4.26
CA GLY A 83 -6.77 9.05 5.01
C GLY A 83 -7.02 7.86 4.10
N THR A 84 -6.27 6.78 4.33
CA THR A 84 -6.43 5.51 3.61
C THR A 84 -6.34 4.36 4.58
N ALA A 85 -7.28 3.42 4.46
CA ALA A 85 -7.21 2.12 5.11
C ALA A 85 -7.06 1.06 4.03
N GLY A 86 -6.10 0.15 4.17
CA GLY A 86 -5.81 -0.90 3.21
C GLY A 86 -5.80 -2.27 3.87
N TYR A 87 -6.37 -3.24 3.19
CA TYR A 87 -6.19 -4.65 3.48
C TYR A 87 -5.62 -5.31 2.25
N SER A 88 -4.54 -6.08 2.40
CA SER A 88 -4.00 -6.87 1.31
C SER A 88 -3.77 -8.31 1.71
N ARG A 89 -3.92 -9.20 0.74
CA ARG A 89 -3.57 -10.60 0.83
C ARG A 89 -2.58 -10.92 -0.27
N TYR A 90 -1.45 -11.45 0.15
CA TYR A 90 -0.34 -11.83 -0.70
C TYR A 90 -0.02 -13.30 -0.52
N ASP A 91 0.05 -14.07 -1.62
CA ASP A 91 0.18 -15.53 -1.62
C ASP A 91 1.49 -15.97 -2.29
N PRO A 92 2.68 -15.68 -1.69
CA PRO A 92 3.94 -16.09 -2.25
C PRO A 92 4.18 -17.60 -2.05
N THR A 93 4.76 -18.24 -3.07
CA THR A 93 5.27 -19.59 -2.94
C THR A 93 6.78 -19.55 -2.76
N PHE A 94 7.27 -19.91 -1.58
CA PHE A 94 8.71 -20.03 -1.32
C PHE A 94 9.20 -21.42 -1.65
N VAL A 95 10.35 -21.53 -2.30
CA VAL A 95 11.05 -22.78 -2.52
C VAL A 95 12.18 -22.88 -1.50
N ALA A 96 12.06 -23.80 -0.56
CA ALA A 96 13.15 -24.15 0.35
C ALA A 96 13.87 -25.38 -0.20
N THR A 97 15.21 -25.31 -0.35
CA THR A 97 16.01 -26.43 -0.76
C THR A 97 17.06 -26.72 0.31
N ASP A 98 17.22 -27.98 0.64
CA ASP A 98 18.32 -28.49 1.48
C ASP A 98 19.49 -29.06 0.64
N GLY A 99 19.45 -28.83 -0.69
CA GLY A 99 20.43 -29.30 -1.66
C GLY A 99 20.07 -30.60 -2.35
N GLU A 100 19.12 -31.37 -1.82
CA GLU A 100 18.64 -32.63 -2.41
C GLU A 100 17.11 -32.62 -2.65
N THR A 101 16.36 -31.81 -1.88
CA THR A 101 14.89 -31.79 -1.97
C THR A 101 14.39 -30.35 -2.02
N GLU A 102 13.61 -30.03 -3.04
CA GLU A 102 12.88 -28.76 -3.13
C GLU A 102 11.53 -28.91 -2.43
N LYS A 103 11.30 -28.17 -1.37
CA LYS A 103 10.03 -28.09 -0.69
C LYS A 103 9.38 -26.74 -0.93
N ARG A 104 8.24 -26.74 -1.60
CA ARG A 104 7.41 -25.53 -1.77
C ARG A 104 6.64 -25.30 -0.48
N ILE A 105 6.87 -24.13 0.14
CA ILE A 105 6.18 -23.71 1.36
C ILE A 105 5.26 -22.57 0.96
N PRO A 106 3.95 -22.81 0.84
CA PRO A 106 2.98 -21.73 0.62
C PRO A 106 2.87 -20.92 1.90
N THR A 107 3.20 -19.64 1.84
CA THR A 107 3.08 -18.73 2.97
C THR A 107 2.16 -17.61 2.56
N LYS A 108 0.95 -17.57 3.12
CA LYS A 108 -0.04 -16.52 2.86
C LYS A 108 0.10 -15.44 3.91
N TRP A 109 0.23 -14.22 3.45
CA TRP A 109 0.34 -13.06 4.32
C TRP A 109 -0.86 -12.14 4.13
N ASN A 110 -1.37 -11.66 5.25
CA ASN A 110 -2.41 -10.66 5.28
C ASN A 110 -1.83 -9.41 5.91
N SER A 111 -2.08 -8.27 5.31
CA SER A 111 -1.70 -7.00 5.90
C SER A 111 -2.92 -6.09 6.09
N LEU A 112 -2.91 -5.37 7.18
CA LEU A 112 -3.82 -4.27 7.46
C LEU A 112 -2.99 -3.01 7.62
N SER A 113 -3.40 -1.93 6.96
CA SER A 113 -2.69 -0.67 6.96
C SER A 113 -3.62 0.52 7.11
N LEU A 114 -3.13 1.56 7.77
CA LEU A 114 -3.78 2.86 7.92
C LEU A 114 -2.74 3.94 7.61
N THR A 115 -3.09 4.88 6.73
CA THR A 115 -2.27 6.06 6.47
C THR A 115 -3.13 7.31 6.65
N GLY A 116 -2.61 8.27 7.36
CA GLY A 116 -3.17 9.61 7.48
C GLY A 116 -2.21 10.64 6.88
N GLY A 117 -2.76 11.73 6.36
CA GLY A 117 -1.98 12.83 5.83
C GLY A 117 -2.58 14.17 6.16
N ILE A 118 -1.71 15.14 6.42
CA ILE A 118 -2.07 16.54 6.55
C ILE A 118 -1.23 17.37 5.61
N GLY A 119 -1.89 18.18 4.80
CA GLY A 119 -1.26 19.03 3.79
C GLY A 119 -1.80 20.45 3.78
N TRP A 120 -1.25 21.25 2.88
CA TRP A 120 -1.66 22.61 2.66
C TRP A 120 -1.73 22.92 1.16
N ASP A 121 -2.86 23.49 0.72
CA ASP A 121 -3.08 23.85 -0.67
C ASP A 121 -2.53 25.25 -0.96
N PHE A 122 -1.51 25.31 -1.82
CA PHE A 122 -0.96 26.55 -2.34
C PHE A 122 -1.48 26.76 -3.77
N PRO A 123 -2.33 27.77 -4.04
CA PRO A 123 -2.75 28.04 -5.41
C PRO A 123 -1.57 28.54 -6.24
N VAL A 124 -1.32 27.90 -7.39
CA VAL A 124 -0.21 28.27 -8.32
C VAL A 124 -0.75 29.13 -9.46
N ILE A 125 -1.80 28.65 -10.11
CA ILE A 125 -2.57 29.34 -11.14
C ILE A 125 -4.05 28.94 -10.96
N PRO A 126 -5.01 29.58 -11.65
CA PRO A 126 -6.39 29.11 -11.64
C PRO A 126 -6.48 27.61 -11.94
N ASP A 127 -7.27 26.89 -11.16
CA ASP A 127 -7.49 25.45 -11.29
C ASP A 127 -6.27 24.54 -10.97
N LEU A 128 -5.09 25.08 -10.57
CA LEU A 128 -3.90 24.31 -10.20
C LEU A 128 -3.41 24.65 -8.79
N LYS A 129 -3.24 23.65 -7.97
CA LYS A 129 -2.70 23.74 -6.61
C LYS A 129 -1.41 22.94 -6.48
N PHE A 130 -0.48 23.41 -5.68
CA PHE A 130 0.64 22.65 -5.15
C PHE A 130 0.33 22.29 -3.71
N ARG A 131 0.44 21.00 -3.38
CA ARG A 131 0.06 20.47 -2.06
C ARG A 131 1.17 19.61 -1.50
N PRO A 132 2.02 20.12 -0.61
CA PRO A 132 2.86 19.29 0.25
C PRO A 132 1.99 18.63 1.33
N VAL A 133 2.20 17.33 1.56
CA VAL A 133 1.48 16.53 2.55
C VAL A 133 2.49 15.82 3.45
N PHE A 134 2.31 15.88 4.74
CA PHE A 134 2.97 15.01 5.70
C PHE A 134 2.12 13.77 5.92
N ASN A 135 2.72 12.60 5.79
CA ASN A 135 2.05 11.32 5.93
C ASN A 135 2.58 10.55 7.16
N PHE A 136 1.66 9.92 7.86
CA PHE A 136 1.91 8.97 8.94
C PHE A 136 1.15 7.68 8.66
N SER A 137 1.82 6.56 8.82
CA SER A 137 1.25 5.24 8.53
C SER A 137 1.44 4.28 9.68
N LEU A 138 0.48 3.39 9.85
CA LEU A 138 0.54 2.24 10.76
C LEU A 138 0.12 1.00 10.00
N GLY A 139 0.77 -0.12 10.29
CA GLY A 139 0.43 -1.35 9.64
C GLY A 139 0.79 -2.58 10.44
N ARG A 140 0.14 -3.68 10.08
CA ARG A 140 0.38 -5.00 10.66
C ARG A 140 0.31 -6.06 9.58
N VAL A 141 1.33 -6.90 9.52
CA VAL A 141 1.37 -8.08 8.65
C VAL A 141 1.27 -9.33 9.53
N ALA A 142 0.47 -10.31 9.14
CA ALA A 142 0.35 -11.59 9.82
C ALA A 142 0.26 -12.73 8.82
N SER A 143 0.90 -13.87 9.11
CA SER A 143 0.73 -15.08 8.32
C SER A 143 -0.62 -15.77 8.59
N ASP A 144 -1.16 -16.50 7.59
CA ASP A 144 -2.39 -17.27 7.75
C ASP A 144 -2.27 -18.34 8.86
N ALA A 145 -1.08 -18.90 9.05
CA ALA A 145 -0.81 -19.87 10.10
C ALA A 145 -1.10 -19.29 11.49
N LYS A 146 -0.78 -18.03 11.75
CA LYS A 146 -1.09 -17.36 13.01
C LYS A 146 -2.58 -17.07 13.17
N ILE A 147 -3.25 -16.66 12.10
CA ILE A 147 -4.70 -16.42 12.13
C ILE A 147 -5.44 -17.71 12.46
N ALA A 148 -5.02 -18.85 11.88
CA ALA A 148 -5.56 -20.16 12.19
C ALA A 148 -5.12 -20.66 13.57
N GLY A 149 -3.87 -20.44 13.98
CA GLY A 149 -3.30 -20.87 15.27
C GLY A 149 -3.85 -20.14 16.48
N SER A 150 -4.38 -18.90 16.32
CA SER A 150 -5.12 -18.20 17.38
C SER A 150 -6.45 -18.90 17.72
N ILE A 151 -6.91 -19.81 16.86
CA ILE A 151 -8.10 -20.65 17.07
C ILE A 151 -7.74 -22.00 17.68
N VAL A 152 -6.49 -22.47 17.48
CA VAL A 152 -5.99 -23.77 18.00
C VAL A 152 -4.70 -23.53 18.79
N GLN A 153 -4.79 -23.46 20.11
CA GLN A 153 -3.62 -23.47 20.98
C GLN A 153 -2.89 -24.82 20.87
N HIS A 154 -1.58 -24.87 20.54
CA HIS A 154 -0.55 -25.59 21.31
C HIS A 154 0.73 -25.97 20.54
N LYS A 155 1.85 -25.62 21.16
CA LYS A 155 3.13 -26.34 21.38
C LYS A 155 3.99 -26.81 20.21
N LYS A 156 5.14 -26.21 20.09
CA LYS A 156 6.53 -26.73 20.12
C LYS A 156 7.49 -26.01 19.16
N GLY A 157 8.65 -25.54 19.72
CA GLY A 157 9.91 -25.28 19.00
C GLY A 157 10.11 -23.85 18.49
N ASP A 158 10.97 -23.08 19.19
CA ASP A 158 11.07 -21.61 19.06
C ASP A 158 11.63 -21.05 17.73
N GLU A 159 12.25 -21.83 16.85
CA GLU A 159 12.90 -21.32 15.64
C GLU A 159 12.06 -21.46 14.35
N VAL A 160 11.18 -22.44 14.29
CA VAL A 160 10.25 -22.61 13.16
C VAL A 160 8.98 -21.77 13.34
N ASP A 161 8.71 -21.34 14.58
CA ASP A 161 7.49 -20.65 15.01
C ASP A 161 7.33 -19.25 14.38
N PHE A 162 8.43 -18.56 14.04
CA PHE A 162 8.35 -17.22 13.45
C PHE A 162 7.88 -17.25 11.98
N LEU A 163 8.29 -18.24 11.20
CA LEU A 163 7.89 -18.38 9.79
C LEU A 163 6.42 -18.83 9.66
N GLU A 164 5.91 -19.54 10.65
CA GLU A 164 4.54 -20.03 10.69
C GLU A 164 3.59 -19.11 11.48
N ASN A 165 4.11 -18.37 12.47
CA ASN A 165 3.32 -17.59 13.42
C ASN A 165 3.73 -16.12 13.54
N GLY A 166 4.54 -15.58 12.61
CA GLY A 166 5.08 -14.24 12.66
C GLY A 166 4.03 -13.14 12.50
N THR A 167 4.11 -12.11 13.35
CA THR A 167 3.43 -10.83 13.17
C THR A 167 4.49 -9.75 13.06
N LEU A 168 4.33 -8.83 12.12
CA LEU A 168 5.18 -7.68 11.93
C LEU A 168 4.33 -6.43 12.11
N GLU A 169 4.66 -5.60 13.08
CA GLU A 169 4.07 -4.28 13.27
C GLU A 169 4.96 -3.22 12.66
N VAL A 170 4.37 -2.28 11.95
CA VAL A 170 5.08 -1.29 11.14
C VAL A 170 4.49 0.09 11.37
N TYR A 171 5.36 1.07 11.52
CA TYR A 171 4.99 2.47 11.38
C TYR A 171 5.72 3.09 10.19
N GLY A 172 5.15 4.14 9.64
CA GLY A 172 5.74 4.89 8.52
C GLY A 172 5.64 6.38 8.76
N LEU A 173 6.69 7.09 8.40
CA LEU A 173 6.73 8.55 8.39
C LEU A 173 7.27 9.03 7.05
N GLY A 174 6.66 10.08 6.54
CA GLY A 174 7.09 10.61 5.25
C GLY A 174 6.22 11.74 4.74
N GLY A 175 6.09 11.83 3.45
CA GLY A 175 5.26 12.85 2.84
C GLY A 175 5.07 12.68 1.35
N SER A 176 4.21 13.53 0.82
CA SER A 176 3.90 13.60 -0.61
C SER A 176 3.99 15.03 -1.10
N LEU A 177 4.41 15.19 -2.35
CA LEU A 177 4.33 16.43 -3.08
C LEU A 177 3.32 16.23 -4.21
N VAL A 178 2.29 17.06 -4.23
CA VAL A 178 1.17 16.91 -5.16
C VAL A 178 1.00 18.16 -5.98
N LEU A 179 0.85 17.99 -7.29
CA LEU A 179 0.30 19.00 -8.20
C LEU A 179 -1.12 18.53 -8.57
N ASP A 180 -2.11 19.31 -8.20
CA ASP A 180 -3.53 18.99 -8.31
C ASP A 180 -4.22 20.02 -9.21
N TYR A 181 -4.61 19.58 -10.40
CA TYR A 181 -5.33 20.37 -11.38
C TYR A 181 -6.79 19.94 -11.43
N GLU A 182 -7.69 20.85 -11.08
CA GLU A 182 -9.13 20.63 -11.03
C GLU A 182 -9.87 21.68 -11.86
N ARG A 183 -10.36 21.28 -13.02
CA ARG A 183 -11.15 22.17 -13.88
C ARG A 183 -12.58 21.67 -14.01
N TYR A 184 -13.51 22.42 -13.48
CA TYR A 184 -14.93 22.07 -13.48
C TYR A 184 -15.72 23.05 -14.35
N ARG A 185 -16.26 22.54 -15.47
CA ARG A 185 -17.11 23.26 -16.39
C ARG A 185 -18.43 22.49 -16.59
N ALA A 186 -19.48 23.15 -17.08
CA ALA A 186 -20.78 22.51 -17.31
C ALA A 186 -20.69 21.35 -18.31
N GLU A 187 -19.86 21.51 -19.34
CA GLU A 187 -19.69 20.55 -20.42
C GLU A 187 -18.84 19.34 -20.02
N ASN A 188 -17.82 19.60 -19.16
CA ASN A 188 -16.92 18.55 -18.67
C ASN A 188 -16.16 19.00 -17.43
N GLU A 189 -15.73 18.02 -16.67
CA GLU A 189 -14.85 18.21 -15.51
C GLU A 189 -13.59 17.35 -15.73
N ILE A 190 -12.45 17.95 -15.45
CA ILE A 190 -11.14 17.34 -15.61
C ILE A 190 -10.40 17.46 -14.27
N ASP A 191 -9.93 16.35 -13.79
CA ASP A 191 -9.01 16.28 -12.66
C ASP A 191 -7.70 15.64 -13.14
N VAL A 192 -6.56 16.20 -12.78
CA VAL A 192 -5.24 15.63 -13.03
C VAL A 192 -4.39 15.84 -11.79
N GLU A 193 -3.94 14.74 -11.20
CA GLU A 193 -3.05 14.76 -10.05
C GLU A 193 -1.71 14.12 -10.43
N LEU A 194 -0.61 14.85 -10.20
CA LEU A 194 0.75 14.32 -10.19
C LEU A 194 1.25 14.30 -8.76
N ARG A 195 1.51 13.10 -8.23
CA ARG A 195 1.94 12.87 -6.85
C ARG A 195 3.28 12.16 -6.81
N TYR A 196 4.23 12.71 -6.08
CA TYR A 196 5.41 12.00 -5.60
C TYR A 196 5.22 11.70 -4.12
N SER A 197 5.37 10.45 -3.73
CA SER A 197 5.28 10.01 -2.33
C SER A 197 6.58 9.36 -1.89
N ASN A 198 6.99 9.62 -0.64
CA ASN A 198 8.12 8.98 0.02
C ASN A 198 7.76 8.76 1.48
N ILE A 199 7.56 7.51 1.87
CA ILE A 199 7.22 7.10 3.24
C ILE A 199 8.24 6.05 3.67
N GLN A 200 8.98 6.36 4.73
CA GLN A 200 9.91 5.42 5.34
C GLN A 200 9.18 4.54 6.33
N LEU A 201 9.17 3.24 6.08
CA LEU A 201 8.57 2.22 6.93
C LEU A 201 9.62 1.62 7.85
N GLN A 202 9.25 1.39 9.09
CA GLN A 202 10.08 0.71 10.09
C GLN A 202 9.23 -0.25 10.90
N SER A 203 9.75 -1.44 11.12
CA SER A 203 9.14 -2.40 12.05
C SER A 203 9.39 -1.99 13.49
N TYR A 204 8.44 -2.26 14.38
CA TYR A 204 8.55 -1.99 15.80
C TYR A 204 7.92 -3.14 16.64
N GLY A 205 8.08 -3.07 17.95
CA GLY A 205 7.50 -4.03 18.90
C GLY A 205 8.47 -5.17 19.27
N ASP A 206 7.92 -6.23 19.90
CA ASP A 206 8.68 -7.39 20.36
C ASP A 206 9.14 -8.32 19.21
N THR A 207 9.34 -7.74 18.06
CA THR A 207 9.90 -8.43 16.91
C THR A 207 11.35 -8.75 17.22
N PHE A 208 11.74 -10.04 17.17
CA PHE A 208 13.13 -10.45 17.34
C PHE A 208 14.06 -9.53 16.55
N ALA A 209 15.20 -9.14 17.14
CA ALA A 209 16.15 -8.20 16.51
C ALA A 209 16.59 -8.64 15.11
N ALA A 210 16.52 -9.94 14.80
CA ALA A 210 16.79 -10.50 13.48
C ALA A 210 15.69 -10.19 12.42
N VAL A 211 14.54 -9.61 12.84
CA VAL A 211 13.36 -9.35 11.99
C VAL A 211 13.07 -7.85 11.90
N GLN A 212 13.92 -7.00 12.47
CA GLN A 212 13.80 -5.56 12.29
C GLN A 212 14.13 -5.20 10.85
N GLY A 213 13.15 -4.66 10.13
CA GLY A 213 13.26 -4.23 8.75
C GLY A 213 12.85 -2.78 8.57
N SER A 214 13.34 -2.20 7.50
CA SER A 214 12.92 -0.90 7.00
C SER A 214 12.66 -0.99 5.51
N SER A 215 11.80 -0.13 4.99
CA SER A 215 11.52 -0.03 3.56
C SER A 215 11.21 1.41 3.18
N ASP A 216 11.77 1.86 2.08
CA ASP A 216 11.48 3.15 1.47
C ASP A 216 10.36 3.00 0.45
N ALA A 217 9.13 3.29 0.87
CA ALA A 217 7.96 3.31 0.00
C ALA A 217 7.94 4.59 -0.83
N GLN A 218 8.41 4.50 -2.08
CA GLN A 218 8.48 5.64 -2.98
C GLN A 218 7.70 5.37 -4.26
N SER A 219 6.97 6.37 -4.75
CA SER A 219 6.26 6.28 -6.02
C SER A 219 6.05 7.65 -6.66
N ILE A 220 5.91 7.65 -7.98
CA ILE A 220 5.38 8.76 -8.76
C ILE A 220 4.09 8.27 -9.39
N ASN A 221 3.00 8.97 -9.13
CA ASN A 221 1.67 8.64 -9.65
C ASN A 221 1.15 9.81 -10.48
N LEU A 222 0.73 9.55 -11.70
CA LEU A 222 -0.03 10.46 -12.53
C LEU A 222 -1.43 9.87 -12.69
N TRP A 223 -2.39 10.50 -12.07
CA TRP A 223 -3.79 10.14 -12.16
C TRP A 223 -4.56 11.20 -12.93
N SER A 224 -5.45 10.79 -13.83
CA SER A 224 -6.30 11.69 -14.58
C SER A 224 -7.71 11.14 -14.66
N ARG A 225 -8.69 12.05 -14.58
CA ARG A 225 -10.11 11.74 -14.67
C ARG A 225 -10.83 12.78 -15.50
N TRP A 226 -11.65 12.30 -16.42
CA TRP A 226 -12.54 13.12 -17.20
C TRP A 226 -13.99 12.69 -16.97
N ARG A 227 -14.86 13.67 -16.74
CA ARG A 227 -16.29 13.46 -16.49
C ARG A 227 -17.11 14.36 -17.38
N ALA A 228 -18.18 13.83 -17.96
CA ALA A 228 -19.11 14.63 -18.72
C ALA A 228 -20.54 14.12 -18.54
N PRO A 229 -21.55 15.03 -18.65
CA PRO A 229 -22.93 14.68 -18.49
C PRO A 229 -23.40 13.69 -19.55
N THR A 230 -24.27 12.78 -19.15
CA THR A 230 -25.04 11.94 -20.08
C THR A 230 -26.40 12.59 -20.35
N SER A 231 -27.17 12.05 -21.31
CA SER A 231 -28.54 12.47 -21.57
C SER A 231 -29.59 11.78 -20.68
N PHE A 232 -29.16 10.89 -19.77
CA PHE A 232 -30.09 10.13 -18.93
C PHE A 232 -29.97 10.48 -17.44
N THR A 233 -31.02 10.17 -16.70
CA THR A 233 -31.06 10.32 -15.24
C THR A 233 -31.29 8.96 -14.58
N LEU A 234 -30.77 8.79 -13.38
CA LEU A 234 -31.01 7.63 -12.53
C LEU A 234 -31.47 8.13 -11.15
N LEU A 235 -32.58 7.61 -10.64
CA LEU A 235 -33.20 8.07 -9.39
C LEU A 235 -33.47 9.60 -9.40
N ASP A 236 -33.94 10.13 -10.53
CA ASP A 236 -34.18 11.56 -10.77
C ASP A 236 -32.94 12.46 -10.65
N ARG A 237 -31.75 11.88 -10.76
CA ARG A 237 -30.46 12.58 -10.66
C ARG A 237 -29.69 12.47 -11.96
N PRO A 238 -28.99 13.54 -12.38
CA PRO A 238 -28.13 13.48 -13.56
C PRO A 238 -27.03 12.44 -13.38
N VAL A 239 -26.78 11.71 -14.46
CA VAL A 239 -25.67 10.77 -14.52
C VAL A 239 -24.59 11.33 -15.44
N ARG A 240 -23.34 11.17 -15.01
CA ARG A 240 -22.15 11.50 -15.78
C ARG A 240 -21.39 10.23 -16.11
N TYR A 241 -20.76 10.15 -17.25
CA TYR A 241 -19.76 9.12 -17.48
C TYR A 241 -18.40 9.58 -17.01
N VAL A 242 -17.59 8.62 -16.61
CA VAL A 242 -16.27 8.81 -16.02
C VAL A 242 -15.27 8.00 -16.82
N LEU A 243 -14.20 8.65 -17.25
CA LEU A 243 -13.03 7.98 -17.79
C LEU A 243 -11.84 8.31 -16.89
N GLU A 244 -11.03 7.30 -16.58
CA GLU A 244 -9.84 7.46 -15.76
C GLU A 244 -8.63 6.82 -16.45
N ALA A 245 -7.47 7.45 -16.27
CA ALA A 245 -6.19 6.89 -16.66
C ALA A 245 -5.19 7.16 -15.53
N VAL A 246 -4.43 6.13 -15.16
CA VAL A 246 -3.43 6.21 -14.11
C VAL A 246 -2.14 5.58 -14.59
N HIS A 247 -1.03 6.21 -14.27
CA HIS A 247 0.30 5.65 -14.41
C HIS A 247 1.04 5.81 -13.09
N THR A 248 1.55 4.72 -12.56
CA THR A 248 2.35 4.72 -11.33
C THR A 248 3.70 4.10 -11.63
N GLU A 249 4.76 4.84 -11.35
CA GLU A 249 6.15 4.36 -11.33
C GLU A 249 6.53 4.09 -9.88
N TYR A 250 6.98 2.89 -9.58
CA TYR A 250 7.44 2.49 -8.26
C TYR A 250 8.95 2.69 -8.16
N LEU A 251 9.38 3.28 -7.05
CA LEU A 251 10.76 3.64 -6.78
C LEU A 251 11.21 3.05 -5.44
N GLY A 252 12.48 3.26 -5.07
CA GLY A 252 13.01 2.76 -3.80
C GLY A 252 12.81 1.25 -3.67
N ASP A 253 12.40 0.80 -2.49
CA ASP A 253 12.21 -0.62 -2.20
C ASP A 253 10.89 -1.19 -2.76
N MET A 254 10.00 -0.34 -3.30
CA MET A 254 8.81 -0.80 -4.02
C MET A 254 9.13 -1.31 -5.42
N ARG A 255 10.24 -0.82 -6.02
CA ARG A 255 10.63 -1.17 -7.38
C ARG A 255 10.95 -2.65 -7.48
N GLY A 256 10.27 -3.36 -8.36
CA GLY A 256 10.43 -4.79 -8.55
C GLY A 256 9.93 -5.68 -7.40
N ALA A 257 9.44 -5.13 -6.28
CA ALA A 257 8.99 -5.91 -5.13
C ALA A 257 7.85 -6.90 -5.45
N LEU A 258 7.02 -6.56 -6.43
CA LEU A 258 5.95 -7.42 -6.96
C LEU A 258 6.27 -7.96 -8.37
N GLY A 259 7.52 -7.81 -8.83
CA GLY A 259 7.96 -8.28 -10.15
C GLY A 259 7.69 -7.31 -11.30
N PHE A 260 7.28 -6.07 -11.01
CA PHE A 260 7.11 -4.99 -11.97
C PHE A 260 7.56 -3.65 -11.37
N ASP A 261 7.94 -2.72 -12.25
CA ASP A 261 8.44 -1.38 -11.86
C ASP A 261 7.35 -0.32 -12.02
N ALA A 262 6.40 -0.54 -12.91
CA ALA A 262 5.32 0.38 -13.20
C ALA A 262 3.98 -0.32 -13.39
N LEU A 263 2.90 0.38 -13.09
CA LEU A 263 1.53 -0.09 -13.28
C LEU A 263 0.70 1.00 -13.97
N ASN A 264 0.00 0.60 -15.03
CA ASN A 264 -0.95 1.45 -15.72
C ASN A 264 -2.38 1.00 -15.41
N SER A 265 -3.31 1.94 -15.44
CA SER A 265 -4.73 1.65 -15.25
C SER A 265 -5.58 2.49 -16.18
N LEU A 266 -6.56 1.88 -16.80
CA LEU A 266 -7.61 2.55 -17.56
C LEU A 266 -8.96 2.21 -16.93
N GLY A 267 -9.76 3.23 -16.68
CA GLY A 267 -11.04 3.10 -15.99
C GLY A 267 -12.21 3.70 -16.76
N ILE A 268 -13.35 3.04 -16.67
CA ILE A 268 -14.63 3.52 -17.16
C ILE A 268 -15.68 3.40 -16.07
N GLY A 269 -16.51 4.40 -15.90
CA GLY A 269 -17.49 4.43 -14.83
C GLY A 269 -18.63 5.39 -15.04
N LEU A 270 -19.48 5.41 -14.02
CA LEU A 270 -20.60 6.34 -13.93
C LEU A 270 -20.57 7.08 -12.59
N GLU A 271 -20.96 8.33 -12.64
CA GLU A 271 -21.13 9.20 -11.47
C GLU A 271 -22.57 9.70 -11.42
N LEU A 272 -23.20 9.54 -10.26
CA LEU A 272 -24.52 10.09 -9.96
C LEU A 272 -24.33 11.44 -9.27
N ASP A 273 -24.82 12.49 -9.88
CA ASP A 273 -24.72 13.86 -9.38
C ASP A 273 -25.96 14.19 -8.52
N SER A 274 -25.74 14.32 -7.24
CA SER A 274 -26.77 14.65 -6.25
C SER A 274 -26.63 16.07 -5.70
N SER A 275 -25.75 16.90 -6.27
CA SER A 275 -25.43 18.24 -5.76
C SER A 275 -26.62 19.21 -5.68
N LYS A 276 -27.69 18.93 -6.43
CA LYS A 276 -28.94 19.73 -6.39
C LYS A 276 -29.85 19.38 -5.21
N TYR A 277 -29.55 18.33 -4.47
CA TYR A 277 -30.37 17.86 -3.35
C TYR A 277 -29.71 18.24 -2.03
N ASP A 278 -30.51 18.56 -1.04
CA ASP A 278 -30.04 18.87 0.31
C ASP A 278 -29.71 17.58 1.07
N ILE A 279 -28.64 16.90 0.62
CA ILE A 279 -28.10 15.70 1.24
C ILE A 279 -26.58 15.83 1.39
N PHE A 280 -26.04 15.19 2.41
CA PHE A 280 -24.61 15.24 2.71
C PHE A 280 -23.73 14.71 1.57
N ILE A 281 -24.17 13.65 0.86
CA ILE A 281 -23.47 13.07 -0.27
C ILE A 281 -23.86 13.82 -1.55
N THR A 282 -22.94 14.58 -2.12
CA THR A 282 -23.16 15.32 -3.35
C THR A 282 -22.94 14.48 -4.61
N ARG A 283 -22.03 13.51 -4.56
CA ARG A 283 -21.72 12.66 -5.70
C ARG A 283 -21.42 11.22 -5.25
N THR A 284 -21.83 10.27 -6.06
CA THR A 284 -21.52 8.83 -5.88
C THR A 284 -20.97 8.29 -7.20
N ARG A 285 -19.82 7.64 -7.17
CA ARG A 285 -19.12 7.16 -8.36
C ARG A 285 -18.77 5.68 -8.24
N LEU A 286 -18.96 4.96 -9.34
CA LEU A 286 -18.52 3.59 -9.52
C LEU A 286 -17.66 3.52 -10.78
N VAL A 287 -16.45 3.00 -10.68
CA VAL A 287 -15.50 2.88 -11.78
C VAL A 287 -14.96 1.45 -11.81
N PHE A 288 -15.02 0.83 -12.96
CA PHE A 288 -14.31 -0.40 -13.27
C PHE A 288 -12.98 -0.04 -13.94
N ARG A 289 -11.89 -0.67 -13.51
CA ARG A 289 -10.54 -0.42 -14.02
C ARG A 289 -9.89 -1.72 -14.46
N TYR A 290 -9.15 -1.61 -15.56
CA TYR A 290 -8.19 -2.63 -16.00
C TYR A 290 -6.78 -2.11 -15.75
N GLN A 291 -5.96 -2.91 -15.05
CA GLN A 291 -4.57 -2.62 -14.78
C GLN A 291 -3.67 -3.48 -15.65
N PHE A 292 -2.56 -2.90 -16.08
CA PHE A 292 -1.56 -3.60 -16.89
C PHE A 292 -0.16 -2.99 -16.70
N GLY A 293 0.84 -3.85 -16.79
CA GLY A 293 2.26 -3.49 -16.67
C GLY A 293 3.13 -4.59 -17.23
N ASP A 294 4.42 -4.53 -16.94
CA ASP A 294 5.35 -5.58 -17.35
C ASP A 294 5.03 -6.87 -16.59
N HIS A 295 4.59 -7.90 -17.31
CA HIS A 295 4.26 -9.23 -16.78
C HIS A 295 3.12 -9.25 -15.73
N VAL A 296 2.30 -8.19 -15.66
CA VAL A 296 1.20 -8.09 -14.71
C VAL A 296 -0.05 -7.55 -15.39
N GLU A 297 -1.19 -8.12 -15.04
CA GLU A 297 -2.51 -7.62 -15.39
C GLU A 297 -3.47 -7.79 -14.21
N GLY A 298 -4.50 -6.99 -14.19
CA GLY A 298 -5.48 -7.07 -13.12
C GLY A 298 -6.74 -6.27 -13.41
N THR A 299 -7.66 -6.39 -12.49
CA THR A 299 -8.91 -5.62 -12.53
C THR A 299 -9.20 -5.03 -11.17
N SER A 300 -9.87 -3.90 -11.15
CA SER A 300 -10.38 -3.31 -9.92
C SER A 300 -11.74 -2.67 -10.11
N VAL A 301 -12.45 -2.55 -8.99
CA VAL A 301 -13.69 -1.80 -8.91
C VAL A 301 -13.50 -0.71 -7.85
N GLY A 302 -13.64 0.54 -8.28
CA GLY A 302 -13.57 1.71 -7.40
C GLY A 302 -14.95 2.24 -7.08
N PHE A 303 -15.18 2.54 -5.81
CA PHE A 303 -16.35 3.25 -5.33
C PHE A 303 -15.91 4.52 -4.61
N ALA A 304 -16.51 5.65 -4.94
CA ALA A 304 -16.19 6.92 -4.30
C ALA A 304 -17.44 7.74 -4.03
N VAL A 305 -17.39 8.49 -2.94
CA VAL A 305 -18.41 9.49 -2.59
C VAL A 305 -17.74 10.84 -2.40
N SER A 306 -18.44 11.91 -2.77
CA SER A 306 -18.06 13.29 -2.48
C SER A 306 -19.16 13.93 -1.64
N PHE A 307 -18.78 14.81 -0.74
CA PHE A 307 -19.69 15.51 0.19
C PHE A 307 -19.32 16.99 0.30
#